data_b238cc052eda0904ff01517d18ada0e9
#
_entry.id   b238cc052eda0904ff01517d18ada0e9
#
_cell.length_a   1.000
_cell.length_b   1.000
_cell.length_c   1.000
_cell.angle_alpha   90.00
_cell.angle_beta   90.00
_cell.angle_gamma   90.00
#
_symmetry.space_group_name_H-M   'P 1'
#
loop_
_entity.id
_entity.type
_entity.pdbx_description
1 polymer ?
#
loop_
_entity_poly.entity_id
_entity_poly.type
_entity_poly.pdbx_seq_one_letter_code
_entity_poly.pdbx_strand_id
1 'polypeptide(L)'
;MSADAIHFYWRPGCPFCSMLRRGLDRRGITTVDHDIWQDPAAAAVVRSFAGGNETVPTVVVGDTGLVNPSARAVAELIERTAPHLLPN
;
A
#
# COMPACT_ATOMS: atom_id res chain seq x y z
N MET A 1 -3.71 -15.11 -8.83
CA MET A 1 -2.76 -14.38 -9.69
C MET A 1 -1.61 -13.86 -8.86
N SER A 2 -0.42 -13.91 -9.41
CA SER A 2 0.73 -13.32 -8.71
C SER A 2 0.70 -11.80 -8.85
N ALA A 3 1.12 -11.12 -7.80
CA ALA A 3 1.23 -9.66 -7.82
C ALA A 3 2.44 -9.23 -8.64
N ASP A 4 2.28 -8.17 -9.44
CA ASP A 4 3.35 -7.59 -10.24
C ASP A 4 4.01 -6.42 -9.53
N ALA A 5 3.32 -5.79 -8.58
CA ALA A 5 3.80 -4.60 -7.88
C ALA A 5 3.09 -4.46 -6.54
N ILE A 6 3.67 -3.62 -5.71
CA ILE A 6 3.08 -3.23 -4.43
C ILE A 6 2.50 -1.84 -4.64
N HIS A 7 1.19 -1.69 -4.47
CA HIS A 7 0.49 -0.43 -4.69
C HIS A 7 0.27 0.27 -3.35
N PHE A 8 0.71 1.52 -3.28
CA PHE A 8 0.65 2.35 -2.08
C PHE A 8 -0.29 3.53 -2.34
N TYR A 9 -1.40 3.56 -1.64
CA TYR A 9 -2.42 4.60 -1.80
C TYR A 9 -2.28 5.62 -0.68
N TRP A 10 -2.19 6.89 -1.04
CA TRP A 10 -1.91 7.99 -0.11
C TRP A 10 -2.66 9.25 -0.51
N ARG A 11 -2.62 10.26 0.32
CA ARG A 11 -3.07 11.62 0.00
C ARG A 11 -2.12 12.64 0.61
N PRO A 12 -2.12 13.89 0.09
CA PRO A 12 -1.33 14.97 0.70
C PRO A 12 -1.78 15.23 2.14
N GLY A 13 -0.81 15.59 3.00
CA GLY A 13 -1.10 15.94 4.38
C GLY A 13 -1.46 14.76 5.29
N CYS A 14 -1.07 13.56 4.93
CA CYS A 14 -1.36 12.35 5.71
C CYS A 14 -0.12 11.90 6.50
N PRO A 15 -0.07 12.14 7.84
CA PRO A 15 1.10 11.75 8.64
C PRO A 15 1.36 10.26 8.64
N PHE A 16 0.30 9.44 8.71
CA PHE A 16 0.44 7.98 8.69
C PHE A 16 0.99 7.50 7.35
N CYS A 17 0.62 8.16 6.25
CA CYS A 17 1.19 7.86 4.93
C CYS A 17 2.69 8.11 4.91
N SER A 18 3.12 9.25 5.47
CA SER A 18 4.55 9.60 5.55
C SER A 18 5.33 8.63 6.43
N MET A 19 4.76 8.21 7.55
CA MET A 19 5.39 7.24 8.45
C MET A 19 5.57 5.89 7.75
N LEU A 20 4.53 5.41 7.08
CA LEU A 20 4.60 4.15 6.35
C LEU A 20 5.61 4.24 5.21
N ARG A 21 5.61 5.36 4.46
CA ARG A 21 6.58 5.58 3.39
C ARG A 21 8.01 5.42 3.90
N ARG A 22 8.35 6.06 5.02
CA ARG A 22 9.68 5.95 5.60
C ARG A 22 10.01 4.53 6.04
N GLY A 23 9.04 3.83 6.63
CA GLY A 23 9.22 2.45 7.05
C GLY A 23 9.48 1.50 5.90
N LEU A 24 8.75 1.67 4.79
CA LEU A 24 8.95 0.87 3.59
C LEU A 24 10.29 1.18 2.93
N ASP A 25 10.67 2.47 2.86
CA ASP A 25 11.95 2.89 2.29
C ASP A 25 13.13 2.28 3.06
N ARG A 26 13.06 2.27 4.40
CA ARG A 26 14.11 1.66 5.23
C ARG A 26 14.25 0.16 4.96
N ARG A 27 13.19 -0.49 4.55
CA ARG A 27 13.19 -1.93 4.22
C ARG A 27 13.55 -2.18 2.77
N GLY A 28 13.77 -1.13 1.96
CA GLY A 28 14.07 -1.26 0.54
C GLY A 28 12.91 -1.72 -0.30
N ILE A 29 11.68 -1.55 0.19
CA ILE A 29 10.46 -1.98 -0.52
C ILE A 29 10.04 -0.86 -1.47
N THR A 30 10.03 -1.19 -2.77
CA THR A 30 9.62 -0.27 -3.84
C THR A 30 8.13 -0.41 -4.09
N THR A 31 7.44 0.72 -4.23
CA THR A 31 5.99 0.74 -4.44
C THR A 31 5.62 1.58 -5.66
N VAL A 32 4.44 1.29 -6.20
CA VAL A 32 3.77 2.17 -7.17
C VAL A 32 2.79 3.02 -6.36
N ASP A 33 3.02 4.32 -6.35
CA ASP A 33 2.28 5.24 -5.49
C ASP A 33 1.09 5.87 -6.22
N HIS A 34 -0.03 5.96 -5.51
CA HIS A 34 -1.28 6.51 -6.06
C HIS A 34 -1.82 7.58 -5.11
N ASP A 35 -1.90 8.82 -5.57
CA ASP A 35 -2.54 9.92 -4.84
C ASP A 35 -4.05 9.85 -5.10
N ILE A 36 -4.81 9.48 -4.08
CA ILE A 36 -6.26 9.27 -4.23
C ILE A 36 -7.03 10.57 -4.48
N TRP A 37 -6.42 11.74 -4.21
CA TRP A 37 -7.05 13.01 -4.51
C TRP A 37 -6.87 13.40 -5.97
N GLN A 38 -5.85 12.88 -6.65
CA GLN A 38 -5.58 13.13 -8.07
C GLN A 38 -6.19 12.08 -8.99
N ASP A 39 -6.48 10.89 -8.45
CA ASP A 39 -6.91 9.75 -9.24
C ASP A 39 -8.18 9.13 -8.64
N PRO A 40 -9.36 9.42 -9.23
CA PRO A 40 -10.62 8.84 -8.75
C PRO A 40 -10.66 7.31 -8.78
N ALA A 41 -9.97 6.67 -9.73
CA ALA A 41 -9.91 5.21 -9.79
C ALA A 41 -9.15 4.65 -8.59
N ALA A 42 -8.08 5.33 -8.17
CA ALA A 42 -7.33 4.95 -6.97
C ALA A 42 -8.19 5.09 -5.71
N ALA A 43 -8.96 6.16 -5.60
CA ALA A 43 -9.88 6.35 -4.48
C ALA A 43 -10.92 5.24 -4.42
N ALA A 44 -11.41 4.78 -5.57
CA ALA A 44 -12.37 3.67 -5.65
C ALA A 44 -11.75 2.36 -5.15
N VAL A 45 -10.48 2.11 -5.47
CA VAL A 45 -9.77 0.93 -4.96
C VAL A 45 -9.70 0.96 -3.44
N VAL A 46 -9.32 2.10 -2.86
CA VAL A 46 -9.26 2.24 -1.40
C VAL A 46 -10.62 1.96 -0.78
N ARG A 47 -11.69 2.53 -1.31
CA ARG A 47 -13.05 2.29 -0.80
C ARG A 47 -13.43 0.81 -0.81
N SER A 48 -12.96 0.06 -1.82
CA SER A 48 -13.27 -1.36 -1.92
C SER A 48 -12.65 -2.19 -0.80
N PHE A 49 -11.55 -1.72 -0.20
CA PHE A 49 -10.87 -2.39 0.91
C PHE A 49 -11.22 -1.80 2.27
N ALA A 50 -11.67 -0.56 2.31
CA ALA A 50 -11.89 0.19 3.55
C ALA A 50 -13.38 0.39 3.88
N GLY A 51 -14.22 -0.53 3.43
CA GLY A 51 -15.65 -0.50 3.76
C GLY A 51 -16.38 0.73 3.23
N GLY A 52 -15.95 1.25 2.08
CA GLY A 52 -16.53 2.43 1.47
C GLY A 52 -15.86 3.74 1.87
N ASN A 53 -14.88 3.70 2.79
CA ASN A 53 -14.13 4.88 3.21
C ASN A 53 -12.87 5.06 2.37
N GLU A 54 -12.36 6.29 2.34
CA GLU A 54 -11.10 6.61 1.65
C GLU A 54 -9.95 6.67 2.65
N THR A 55 -9.82 5.62 3.46
CA THR A 55 -8.79 5.55 4.50
C THR A 55 -7.42 5.31 3.88
N VAL A 56 -6.47 6.16 4.18
CA VAL A 56 -5.09 6.02 3.75
C VAL A 56 -4.15 6.09 4.96
N PRO A 57 -2.96 5.47 4.90
CA PRO A 57 -2.45 4.69 3.79
C PRO A 57 -3.18 3.35 3.64
N THR A 58 -3.33 2.91 2.40
CA THR A 58 -3.79 1.55 2.08
C THR A 58 -2.77 0.95 1.12
N VAL A 59 -2.41 -0.30 1.35
CA VAL A 59 -1.43 -1.01 0.53
C VAL A 59 -2.09 -2.25 -0.05
N VAL A 60 -1.96 -2.43 -1.37
CA VAL A 60 -2.54 -3.56 -2.08
C VAL A 60 -1.45 -4.37 -2.74
N VAL A 61 -1.44 -5.66 -2.46
CA VAL A 61 -0.53 -6.63 -3.08
C VAL A 61 -1.40 -7.76 -3.66
N GLY A 62 -1.48 -7.84 -4.98
CA GLY A 62 -2.38 -8.78 -5.63
C GLY A 62 -3.83 -8.46 -5.28
N ASP A 63 -4.52 -9.42 -4.69
CA ASP A 63 -5.93 -9.29 -4.31
C ASP A 63 -6.12 -8.86 -2.86
N THR A 64 -5.02 -8.67 -2.11
CA THR A 64 -5.07 -8.37 -0.69
C THR A 64 -4.77 -6.92 -0.42
N GLY A 65 -5.67 -6.24 0.29
CA GLY A 65 -5.48 -4.87 0.72
C GLY A 65 -5.32 -4.80 2.24
N LEU A 66 -4.38 -3.97 2.69
CA LEU A 66 -4.17 -3.66 4.11
C LEU A 66 -4.49 -2.19 4.33
N VAL A 67 -5.42 -1.91 5.23
CA VAL A 67 -5.85 -0.55 5.56
C VAL A 67 -5.05 -0.06 6.77
N ASN A 68 -4.33 1.05 6.59
CA ASN A 68 -3.48 1.66 7.61
C ASN A 68 -2.49 0.66 8.24
N PRO A 69 -1.72 -0.09 7.41
CA PRO A 69 -0.82 -1.10 7.95
C PRO A 69 0.47 -0.48 8.47
N SER A 70 1.17 -1.24 9.31
CA SER A 70 2.57 -0.96 9.61
C SER A 70 3.46 -1.45 8.46
N ALA A 71 4.69 -0.93 8.38
CA ALA A 71 5.66 -1.42 7.40
C ALA A 71 5.96 -2.91 7.60
N ARG A 72 5.98 -3.36 8.86
CA ARG A 72 6.17 -4.78 9.19
C ARG A 72 5.04 -5.63 8.62
N ALA A 73 3.79 -5.20 8.79
CA ALA A 73 2.64 -5.94 8.27
C ALA A 73 2.67 -6.05 6.75
N VAL A 74 3.09 -4.98 6.07
CA VAL A 74 3.26 -5.00 4.61
C VAL A 74 4.34 -5.99 4.21
N ALA A 75 5.50 -5.95 4.90
CA ALA A 75 6.61 -6.87 4.61
C ALA A 75 6.19 -8.32 4.81
N GLU A 76 5.44 -8.62 5.88
CA GLU A 76 4.95 -9.97 6.14
C GLU A 76 3.98 -10.45 5.05
N LEU A 77 3.10 -9.57 4.58
CA LEU A 77 2.20 -9.91 3.49
C LEU A 77 2.96 -10.23 2.20
N ILE A 78 3.95 -9.40 1.86
CA ILE A 78 4.77 -9.61 0.67
C ILE A 78 5.52 -10.94 0.77
N GLU A 79 6.08 -11.24 1.94
CA GLU A 79 6.83 -12.49 2.19
C GLU A 79 5.95 -13.71 1.95
N ARG A 80 4.68 -13.65 2.36
CA ARG A 80 3.75 -14.78 2.20
C ARG A 80 3.19 -14.92 0.79
N THR A 81 2.95 -13.81 0.10
CA THR A 81 2.15 -13.82 -1.14
C THR A 81 2.94 -13.44 -2.39
N ALA A 82 4.01 -12.67 -2.26
CA ALA A 82 4.76 -12.16 -3.40
C ALA A 82 6.24 -11.94 -3.05
N PRO A 83 6.94 -12.99 -2.54
CA PRO A 83 8.31 -12.82 -2.06
C PRO A 83 9.27 -12.30 -3.13
N HIS A 84 8.95 -12.47 -4.40
CA HIS A 84 9.75 -11.93 -5.51
C HIS A 84 9.79 -10.40 -5.53
N LEU A 85 8.88 -9.73 -4.82
CA LEU A 85 8.84 -8.27 -4.72
C LEU A 85 9.66 -7.73 -3.54
N LEU A 86 10.21 -8.60 -2.71
CA LEU A 86 11.11 -8.19 -1.64
C LEU A 86 12.51 -7.92 -2.19
N PRO A 87 13.25 -6.97 -1.63
CA PRO A 87 14.65 -6.75 -2.01
C PRO A 87 15.50 -7.94 -1.59
N ASN A 88 16.58 -8.13 -2.33
CA ASN A 88 17.54 -9.19 -2.00
C ASN A 88 18.39 -8.81 -0.80
#